data_3c82d3215f75ef78852ad58e007c008b
#
_entry.id   3c82d3215f75ef78852ad58e007c008b
#
_cell.length_a   1.000
_cell.length_b   1.000
_cell.length_c   1.000
_cell.angle_alpha   90.00
_cell.angle_beta   90.00
_cell.angle_gamma   90.00
#
_symmetry.space_group_name_H-M   'P 1'
#
loop_
_entity.id
_entity.type
_entity.pdbx_description
1 polymer ?
#
loop_
_entity_poly.entity_id
_entity_poly.type
_entity_poly.pdbx_seq_one_letter_code
_entity_poly.pdbx_strand_id
1 'polypeptide(L)'
;MIASTMDRAEVLRASTGDFPLQEVRVAVGGREWSVLHTDAVLSHADEARFLGDKKDRLPYGVALWPAAIALAHEVASRAGAFRGARVLELGAGTGLPGIVAASLGARVAQTDRQEVAMSVCRRNGERNGVEAIEYRLVDWAEWDDAERYDWILGSDILYGEPAHPHLRRIFESNLAPGGRVLLSDPFRAASLRLLERMEADGWRITMAKWSVGEDEARRAVGLFELAPPADANP
;
A
#
# COMPACT_ATOMS: atom_id res chain seq x y z
N MET A 1 4.09 -4.09 -18.18
CA MET A 1 3.75 -3.04 -19.18
C MET A 1 2.66 -2.18 -18.60
N ILE A 2 2.86 -0.89 -18.48
CA ILE A 2 1.87 0.07 -17.98
C ILE A 2 1.35 0.81 -19.20
N ALA A 3 0.08 0.60 -19.56
CA ALA A 3 -0.56 1.29 -20.68
C ALA A 3 -1.39 2.46 -20.12
N SER A 4 -1.02 3.68 -20.47
CA SER A 4 -1.83 4.87 -20.18
C SER A 4 -2.94 4.99 -21.24
N THR A 5 -4.17 4.79 -20.84
CA THR A 5 -5.34 5.14 -21.65
C THR A 5 -5.90 6.46 -21.08
N MET A 6 -5.76 7.55 -21.83
CA MET A 6 -6.48 8.79 -21.53
C MET A 6 -7.98 8.54 -21.84
N ASP A 7 -8.73 8.12 -20.86
CA ASP A 7 -10.19 8.08 -20.95
C ASP A 7 -10.78 9.06 -19.92
N ARG A 8 -11.94 9.63 -20.23
CA ARG A 8 -12.68 10.71 -19.56
C ARG A 8 -12.21 11.02 -18.14
N ALA A 9 -11.71 12.23 -17.90
CA ALA A 9 -11.38 12.75 -16.58
C ALA A 9 -12.57 12.58 -15.63
N GLU A 10 -12.50 11.59 -14.75
CA GLU A 10 -13.44 11.41 -13.67
C GLU A 10 -13.05 12.40 -12.56
N VAL A 11 -14.02 13.10 -12.00
CA VAL A 11 -13.77 14.03 -10.89
C VAL A 11 -14.31 13.42 -9.61
N LEU A 12 -13.42 13.23 -8.64
CA LEU A 12 -13.80 12.91 -7.28
C LEU A 12 -14.11 14.20 -6.52
N ARG A 13 -15.35 14.34 -6.05
CA ARG A 13 -15.77 15.43 -5.17
C ARG A 13 -15.62 14.98 -3.73
N ALA A 14 -14.81 15.69 -2.95
CA ALA A 14 -14.63 15.46 -1.53
C ALA A 14 -14.85 16.76 -0.76
N SER A 15 -14.96 16.65 0.57
CA SER A 15 -15.12 17.80 1.46
C SER A 15 -13.96 18.82 1.35
N THR A 16 -12.78 18.35 0.95
CA THR A 16 -11.55 19.13 0.78
C THR A 16 -11.36 19.68 -0.64
N GLY A 17 -12.26 19.40 -1.58
CA GLY A 17 -12.21 19.91 -2.96
C GLY A 17 -12.48 18.86 -4.03
N ASP A 18 -12.38 19.29 -5.28
CA ASP A 18 -12.56 18.44 -6.45
C ASP A 18 -11.19 17.95 -6.94
N PHE A 19 -11.06 16.62 -7.09
CA PHE A 19 -9.83 15.96 -7.53
C PHE A 19 -10.04 15.29 -8.90
N PRO A 20 -9.37 15.75 -9.95
CA PRO A 20 -9.39 15.05 -11.23
C PRO A 20 -8.69 13.70 -11.09
N LEU A 21 -9.35 12.63 -11.48
CA LEU A 21 -8.80 11.29 -11.50
C LEU A 21 -8.42 10.90 -12.91
N GLN A 22 -7.29 10.22 -13.01
CA GLN A 22 -6.81 9.55 -14.21
C GLN A 22 -6.93 8.05 -14.00
N GLU A 23 -6.95 7.29 -15.07
CA GLU A 23 -6.94 5.84 -15.05
C GLU A 23 -5.66 5.30 -15.69
N VAL A 24 -5.05 4.33 -15.04
CA VAL A 24 -3.96 3.56 -15.61
C VAL A 24 -4.26 2.07 -15.50
N ARG A 25 -3.83 1.30 -16.49
CA ARG A 25 -3.89 -0.17 -16.44
C ARG A 25 -2.56 -0.74 -16.02
N VAL A 26 -2.59 -1.56 -14.97
CA VAL A 26 -1.40 -2.20 -14.40
C VAL A 26 -1.56 -3.70 -14.50
N ALA A 27 -0.60 -4.36 -15.15
CA ALA A 27 -0.58 -5.82 -15.23
C ALA A 27 0.06 -6.40 -13.95
N VAL A 28 -0.69 -7.16 -13.17
CA VAL A 28 -0.22 -7.84 -11.95
C VAL A 28 -0.78 -9.25 -11.89
N GLY A 29 0.06 -10.25 -11.66
CA GLY A 29 -0.36 -11.64 -11.49
C GLY A 29 -1.06 -12.24 -12.72
N GLY A 30 -0.71 -11.79 -13.93
CA GLY A 30 -1.32 -12.25 -15.17
C GLY A 30 -2.69 -11.62 -15.48
N ARG A 31 -3.13 -10.64 -14.70
CA ARG A 31 -4.37 -9.88 -14.87
C ARG A 31 -4.06 -8.40 -15.02
N GLU A 32 -4.86 -7.69 -15.83
CA GLU A 32 -4.88 -6.23 -15.87
C GLU A 32 -5.81 -5.68 -14.77
N TRP A 33 -5.33 -4.61 -14.13
CA TRP A 33 -6.03 -3.88 -13.08
C TRP A 33 -6.22 -2.44 -13.54
N SER A 34 -7.44 -1.96 -13.50
CA SER A 34 -7.76 -0.56 -13.73
C SER A 34 -7.60 0.20 -12.42
N VAL A 35 -6.70 1.19 -12.39
CA VAL A 35 -6.38 1.94 -11.18
C VAL A 35 -6.63 3.43 -11.41
N LEU A 36 -7.61 3.97 -10.69
CA LEU A 36 -7.83 5.41 -10.58
C LEU A 36 -6.81 6.02 -9.62
N HIS A 37 -6.26 7.15 -9.99
CA HIS A 37 -5.27 7.90 -9.22
C HIS A 37 -5.31 9.38 -9.57
N THR A 38 -4.75 10.24 -8.75
CA THR A 38 -4.60 11.68 -9.07
C THR A 38 -3.34 11.96 -9.87
N ASP A 39 -2.29 11.19 -9.68
CA ASP A 39 -1.05 11.21 -10.47
C ASP A 39 -0.37 9.83 -10.41
N ALA A 40 0.38 9.48 -11.45
CA ALA A 40 1.20 8.26 -11.49
C ALA A 40 2.67 8.64 -11.35
N VAL A 41 3.25 8.38 -10.19
CA VAL A 41 4.65 8.72 -9.87
C VAL A 41 5.52 7.51 -10.18
N LEU A 42 5.75 7.24 -11.47
CA LEU A 42 6.41 6.00 -11.92
C LEU A 42 7.89 6.19 -12.23
N SER A 43 8.36 7.44 -12.37
CA SER A 43 9.78 7.77 -12.65
C SER A 43 10.34 8.79 -11.65
N HIS A 44 11.67 8.98 -11.67
CA HIS A 44 12.30 10.05 -10.89
C HIS A 44 11.84 11.45 -11.35
N ALA A 45 11.57 11.60 -12.66
CA ALA A 45 11.04 12.85 -13.20
C ALA A 45 9.62 13.13 -12.71
N ASP A 46 8.76 12.09 -12.65
CA ASP A 46 7.42 12.21 -12.09
C ASP A 46 7.46 12.59 -10.61
N GLU A 47 8.33 11.96 -9.83
CA GLU A 47 8.50 12.29 -8.41
C GLU A 47 8.99 13.72 -8.21
N ALA A 48 9.99 14.15 -8.98
CA ALA A 48 10.49 15.52 -8.93
C ALA A 48 9.41 16.53 -9.31
N ARG A 49 8.61 16.25 -10.35
CA ARG A 49 7.45 17.03 -10.75
C ARG A 49 6.42 17.08 -9.63
N PHE A 50 5.99 15.92 -9.12
CA PHE A 50 4.98 15.79 -8.09
C PHE A 50 5.37 16.50 -6.78
N LEU A 51 6.63 16.38 -6.37
CA LEU A 51 7.16 17.08 -5.19
C LEU A 51 7.45 18.56 -5.45
N GLY A 52 7.76 18.93 -6.70
CA GLY A 52 8.08 20.31 -7.12
C GLY A 52 6.84 21.17 -7.26
N ASP A 53 5.74 20.63 -7.71
CA ASP A 53 4.43 21.30 -7.81
C ASP A 53 3.80 21.57 -6.43
N LYS A 54 4.68 21.78 -5.49
CA LYS A 54 4.46 22.12 -4.10
C LYS A 54 3.20 22.93 -3.92
N LYS A 55 2.11 22.52 -3.95
CA LYS A 55 1.08 23.38 -3.36
C LYS A 55 -0.17 22.57 -3.13
N ASP A 56 -0.26 22.04 -1.93
CA ASP A 56 -1.49 22.09 -1.13
C ASP A 56 -2.76 21.43 -1.73
N ARG A 57 -2.67 20.73 -2.87
CA ARG A 57 -3.89 20.36 -3.59
C ARG A 57 -4.03 18.91 -4.02
N LEU A 58 -2.96 18.13 -4.08
CA LEU A 58 -3.08 16.72 -4.44
C LEU A 58 -2.67 15.88 -3.23
N PRO A 59 -3.58 15.09 -2.66
CA PRO A 59 -3.24 14.24 -1.54
C PRO A 59 -2.26 13.16 -2.02
N TYR A 60 -1.07 13.13 -1.42
CA TYR A 60 -0.03 12.11 -1.69
C TYR A 60 -0.58 10.69 -1.64
N GLY A 61 -1.59 10.47 -0.79
CA GLY A 61 -2.20 9.17 -0.59
C GLY A 61 -2.94 8.62 -1.80
N VAL A 62 -3.30 9.42 -2.80
CA VAL A 62 -4.02 8.93 -3.98
C VAL A 62 -3.21 8.99 -5.28
N ALA A 63 -1.91 9.25 -5.19
CA ALA A 63 -0.99 8.98 -6.28
C ALA A 63 -0.65 7.48 -6.34
N LEU A 64 -0.43 6.96 -7.55
CA LEU A 64 0.05 5.59 -7.71
C LEU A 64 1.56 5.55 -7.63
N TRP A 65 2.09 4.90 -6.60
CA TRP A 65 3.50 4.75 -6.34
C TRP A 65 4.04 3.40 -6.81
N PRO A 66 5.31 3.30 -7.25
CA PRO A 66 5.95 2.04 -7.64
C PRO A 66 5.91 0.99 -6.53
N ALA A 67 6.00 1.43 -5.28
CA ALA A 67 5.92 0.55 -4.11
C ALA A 67 4.59 -0.23 -4.05
N ALA A 68 3.45 0.41 -4.39
CA ALA A 68 2.16 -0.25 -4.42
C ALA A 68 2.10 -1.32 -5.54
N ILE A 69 2.71 -1.05 -6.68
CA ILE A 69 2.78 -2.01 -7.80
C ILE A 69 3.64 -3.21 -7.41
N ALA A 70 4.83 -2.98 -6.82
CA ALA A 70 5.72 -4.04 -6.38
C ALA A 70 5.06 -4.92 -5.31
N LEU A 71 4.38 -4.31 -4.32
CA LEU A 71 3.65 -5.04 -3.28
C LEU A 71 2.50 -5.87 -3.85
N ALA A 72 1.75 -5.33 -4.80
CA ALA A 72 0.68 -6.05 -5.48
C ALA A 72 1.20 -7.29 -6.24
N HIS A 73 2.35 -7.17 -6.91
CA HIS A 73 3.01 -8.31 -7.55
C HIS A 73 3.43 -9.38 -6.52
N GLU A 74 3.98 -8.97 -5.40
CA GLU A 74 4.38 -9.90 -4.35
C GLU A 74 3.18 -10.63 -3.74
N VAL A 75 2.08 -9.91 -3.48
CA VAL A 75 0.81 -10.51 -3.05
C VAL A 75 0.31 -11.53 -4.08
N ALA A 76 0.30 -11.16 -5.36
CA ALA A 76 -0.15 -12.05 -6.43
C ALA A 76 0.73 -13.31 -6.56
N SER A 77 2.04 -13.19 -6.35
CA SER A 77 2.97 -14.34 -6.42
C SER A 77 2.72 -15.36 -5.30
N ARG A 78 2.09 -14.94 -4.21
CA ARG A 78 1.79 -15.74 -3.01
C ARG A 78 0.32 -16.11 -2.89
N ALA A 79 -0.41 -16.27 -3.98
CA ALA A 79 -1.86 -16.48 -4.01
C ALA A 79 -2.38 -17.50 -3.00
N GLY A 80 -1.64 -18.62 -2.80
CA GLY A 80 -2.01 -19.66 -1.83
C GLY A 80 -2.01 -19.18 -0.37
N ALA A 81 -1.13 -18.24 -0.01
CA ALA A 81 -1.01 -17.70 1.35
C ALA A 81 -2.11 -16.68 1.68
N PHE A 82 -2.71 -16.08 0.65
CA PHE A 82 -3.77 -15.07 0.83
C PHE A 82 -5.18 -15.67 0.82
N ARG A 83 -5.36 -16.88 0.30
CA ARG A 83 -6.67 -17.52 0.22
C ARG A 83 -7.27 -17.77 1.62
N GLY A 84 -8.37 -17.09 1.94
CA GLY A 84 -9.05 -17.17 3.22
C GLY A 84 -8.37 -16.39 4.35
N ALA A 85 -7.20 -15.81 4.12
CA ALA A 85 -6.45 -15.03 5.10
C ALA A 85 -7.18 -13.72 5.47
N ARG A 86 -6.98 -13.26 6.69
CA ARG A 86 -7.37 -11.92 7.14
C ARG A 86 -6.21 -10.97 6.86
N VAL A 87 -6.49 -9.92 6.14
CA VAL A 87 -5.49 -8.96 5.65
C VAL A 87 -5.86 -7.55 6.08
N LEU A 88 -4.91 -6.85 6.66
CA LEU A 88 -5.00 -5.42 6.95
C LEU A 88 -4.08 -4.67 6.00
N GLU A 89 -4.58 -3.70 5.26
CA GLU A 89 -3.74 -2.77 4.51
C GLU A 89 -3.74 -1.41 5.19
N LEU A 90 -2.55 -0.93 5.53
CA LEU A 90 -2.31 0.36 6.17
C LEU A 90 -1.87 1.39 5.13
N GLY A 91 -2.50 2.58 5.14
CA GLY A 91 -2.19 3.64 4.18
C GLY A 91 -2.48 3.20 2.76
N ALA A 92 -3.69 2.70 2.50
CA ALA A 92 -4.04 2.01 1.27
C ALA A 92 -3.92 2.88 0.00
N GLY A 93 -4.09 4.20 0.11
CA GLY A 93 -3.95 5.10 -1.02
C GLY A 93 -4.87 4.74 -2.19
N THR A 94 -4.32 4.21 -3.29
CA THR A 94 -5.10 3.68 -4.42
C THR A 94 -5.69 2.30 -4.16
N GLY A 95 -5.25 1.59 -3.13
CA GLY A 95 -5.77 0.30 -2.69
C GLY A 95 -5.32 -0.92 -3.49
N LEU A 96 -4.40 -0.78 -4.44
CA LEU A 96 -4.04 -1.85 -5.37
C LEU A 96 -3.59 -3.15 -4.68
N PRO A 97 -2.69 -3.17 -3.68
CA PRO A 97 -2.28 -4.40 -3.01
C PRO A 97 -3.43 -5.14 -2.33
N GLY A 98 -4.27 -4.44 -1.58
CA GLY A 98 -5.41 -5.04 -0.89
C GLY A 98 -6.49 -5.54 -1.85
N ILE A 99 -6.74 -4.82 -2.96
CA ILE A 99 -7.66 -5.27 -4.01
C ILE A 99 -7.16 -6.57 -4.64
N VAL A 100 -5.85 -6.68 -4.90
CA VAL A 100 -5.24 -7.92 -5.40
C VAL A 100 -5.41 -9.04 -4.36
N ALA A 101 -5.12 -8.80 -3.08
CA ALA A 101 -5.30 -9.78 -2.02
C ALA A 101 -6.76 -10.27 -1.91
N ALA A 102 -7.73 -9.34 -1.95
CA ALA A 102 -9.15 -9.69 -1.90
C ALA A 102 -9.57 -10.53 -3.11
N SER A 103 -9.06 -10.25 -4.30
CA SER A 103 -9.34 -11.04 -5.51
C SER A 103 -8.81 -12.48 -5.43
N LEU A 104 -7.83 -12.73 -4.57
CA LEU A 104 -7.27 -14.06 -4.27
C LEU A 104 -8.08 -14.81 -3.20
N GLY A 105 -9.13 -14.19 -2.67
CA GLY A 105 -10.01 -14.75 -1.65
C GLY A 105 -9.64 -14.39 -0.22
N ALA A 106 -8.82 -13.37 0.00
CA ALA A 106 -8.57 -12.82 1.33
C ALA A 106 -9.77 -11.99 1.83
N ARG A 107 -9.91 -11.90 3.16
CA ARG A 107 -10.80 -10.92 3.82
C ARG A 107 -9.97 -9.70 4.15
N VAL A 108 -10.23 -8.61 3.46
CA VAL A 108 -9.36 -7.42 3.49
C VAL A 108 -10.06 -6.26 4.17
N ALA A 109 -9.35 -5.63 5.12
CA ALA A 109 -9.63 -4.29 5.61
C ALA A 109 -8.58 -3.33 5.05
N GLN A 110 -9.02 -2.31 4.30
CA GLN A 110 -8.18 -1.23 3.82
C GLN A 110 -8.37 0.00 4.68
N THR A 111 -7.28 0.62 5.11
CA THR A 111 -7.30 1.78 6.00
C THR A 111 -6.48 2.93 5.44
N ASP A 112 -6.97 4.14 5.62
CA ASP A 112 -6.24 5.39 5.36
C ASP A 112 -6.82 6.50 6.24
N ARG A 113 -6.06 7.54 6.50
CA ARG A 113 -6.53 8.72 7.23
C ARG A 113 -7.23 9.75 6.34
N GLN A 114 -7.15 9.58 5.03
CA GLN A 114 -7.71 10.52 4.06
C GLN A 114 -9.00 9.97 3.45
N GLU A 115 -10.10 10.71 3.60
CA GLU A 115 -11.40 10.38 3.00
C GLU A 115 -11.30 10.18 1.47
N VAL A 116 -10.48 11.01 0.82
CA VAL A 116 -10.23 10.95 -0.62
C VAL A 116 -9.60 9.60 -0.99
N ALA A 117 -8.62 9.12 -0.23
CA ALA A 117 -7.98 7.83 -0.44
C ALA A 117 -9.00 6.69 -0.28
N MET A 118 -9.81 6.70 0.77
CA MET A 118 -10.86 5.68 0.97
C MET A 118 -11.87 5.66 -0.18
N SER A 119 -12.23 6.83 -0.70
CA SER A 119 -13.14 6.95 -1.84
C SER A 119 -12.51 6.37 -3.13
N VAL A 120 -11.21 6.63 -3.36
CA VAL A 120 -10.48 6.07 -4.51
C VAL A 120 -10.29 4.55 -4.36
N CYS A 121 -9.91 4.05 -3.18
CA CYS A 121 -9.84 2.63 -2.90
C CYS A 121 -11.13 1.90 -3.25
N ARG A 122 -12.27 2.41 -2.78
CA ARG A 122 -13.59 1.82 -3.03
C ARG A 122 -13.90 1.77 -4.53
N ARG A 123 -13.72 2.88 -5.23
CA ARG A 123 -13.94 2.95 -6.69
C ARG A 123 -13.01 1.99 -7.44
N ASN A 124 -11.77 1.84 -7.00
CA ASN A 124 -10.83 0.89 -7.59
C ASN A 124 -11.25 -0.57 -7.33
N GLY A 125 -11.76 -0.88 -6.15
CA GLY A 125 -12.36 -2.19 -5.84
C GLY A 125 -13.53 -2.50 -6.77
N GLU A 126 -14.53 -1.63 -6.82
CA GLU A 126 -15.72 -1.74 -7.67
C GLU A 126 -15.36 -1.90 -9.16
N ARG A 127 -14.43 -1.06 -9.65
CA ARG A 127 -13.97 -1.05 -11.05
C ARG A 127 -13.30 -2.37 -11.45
N ASN A 128 -12.69 -3.05 -10.52
CA ASN A 128 -12.05 -4.35 -10.75
C ASN A 128 -12.93 -5.56 -10.36
N GLY A 129 -14.21 -5.32 -10.00
CA GLY A 129 -15.13 -6.36 -9.59
C GLY A 129 -14.77 -7.02 -8.26
N VAL A 130 -14.13 -6.26 -7.35
CA VAL A 130 -13.73 -6.71 -6.01
C VAL A 130 -14.45 -5.84 -4.98
N GLU A 131 -15.61 -6.30 -4.53
CA GLU A 131 -16.51 -5.50 -3.68
C GLU A 131 -16.41 -5.87 -2.18
N ALA A 132 -15.92 -7.07 -1.86
CA ALA A 132 -15.88 -7.59 -0.50
C ALA A 132 -14.63 -7.09 0.28
N ILE A 133 -14.44 -5.78 0.32
CA ILE A 133 -13.39 -5.12 1.07
C ILE A 133 -14.03 -4.20 2.11
N GLU A 134 -13.54 -4.26 3.34
CA GLU A 134 -13.89 -3.31 4.38
C GLU A 134 -13.02 -2.05 4.25
N TYR A 135 -13.63 -0.88 4.28
CA TYR A 135 -12.94 0.42 4.16
C TYR A 135 -13.10 1.20 5.44
N ARG A 136 -11.97 1.54 6.09
CA ARG A 136 -11.95 2.24 7.39
C ARG A 136 -11.14 3.51 7.30
N LEU A 137 -11.79 4.65 7.57
CA LEU A 137 -11.11 5.92 7.73
C LEU A 137 -10.55 6.00 9.15
N VAL A 138 -9.21 5.92 9.29
CA VAL A 138 -8.56 5.93 10.61
C VAL A 138 -7.15 6.51 10.53
N ASP A 139 -6.79 7.30 11.54
CA ASP A 139 -5.40 7.70 11.77
C ASP A 139 -4.70 6.66 12.66
N TRP A 140 -3.46 6.29 12.35
CA TRP A 140 -2.70 5.34 13.14
C TRP A 140 -2.42 5.79 14.57
N ALA A 141 -2.45 7.11 14.83
CA ALA A 141 -2.36 7.65 16.17
C ALA A 141 -3.60 7.35 17.03
N GLU A 142 -4.76 7.19 16.39
CA GLU A 142 -6.06 6.91 17.01
C GLU A 142 -6.49 5.45 16.83
N TRP A 143 -5.52 4.56 16.54
CA TRP A 143 -5.77 3.15 16.26
C TRP A 143 -6.31 2.40 17.46
N ASP A 144 -7.50 1.81 17.34
CA ASP A 144 -8.22 1.08 18.38
C ASP A 144 -8.72 -0.32 17.94
N ASP A 145 -8.32 -0.79 16.75
CA ASP A 145 -8.72 -2.10 16.24
C ASP A 145 -8.14 -3.23 17.10
N ALA A 146 -9.00 -4.13 17.59
CA ALA A 146 -8.62 -5.31 18.36
C ALA A 146 -8.48 -6.57 17.48
N GLU A 147 -8.82 -6.50 16.20
CA GLU A 147 -8.74 -7.64 15.30
C GLU A 147 -7.29 -8.07 15.05
N ARG A 148 -7.13 -9.36 14.75
CA ARG A 148 -5.84 -9.94 14.42
C ARG A 148 -5.82 -10.40 12.97
N TYR A 149 -4.73 -10.12 12.28
CA TYR A 149 -4.56 -10.34 10.84
C TYR A 149 -3.43 -11.31 10.55
N ASP A 150 -3.64 -12.19 9.58
CA ASP A 150 -2.62 -13.11 9.08
C ASP A 150 -1.55 -12.36 8.29
N TRP A 151 -1.96 -11.28 7.62
CA TRP A 151 -1.07 -10.38 6.90
C TRP A 151 -1.40 -8.92 7.18
N ILE A 152 -0.37 -8.13 7.45
CA ILE A 152 -0.45 -6.65 7.45
C ILE A 152 0.37 -6.16 6.25
N LEU A 153 -0.27 -5.41 5.36
CA LEU A 153 0.33 -4.85 4.16
C LEU A 153 0.57 -3.35 4.33
N GLY A 154 1.65 -2.84 3.71
CA GLY A 154 1.88 -1.40 3.65
C GLY A 154 2.84 -1.04 2.52
N SER A 155 2.41 -0.14 1.64
CA SER A 155 3.23 0.34 0.54
C SER A 155 3.64 1.80 0.77
N ASP A 156 4.95 2.05 0.81
CA ASP A 156 5.56 3.38 1.02
C ASP A 156 4.98 4.14 2.23
N ILE A 157 4.77 3.44 3.36
CA ILE A 157 4.15 4.01 4.57
C ILE A 157 5.17 4.42 5.64
N LEU A 158 6.44 4.06 5.48
CA LEU A 158 7.49 4.30 6.49
C LEU A 158 8.23 5.63 6.29
N TYR A 159 7.75 6.52 5.43
CA TYR A 159 8.44 7.76 5.05
C TYR A 159 8.53 8.80 6.17
N GLY A 160 7.65 8.74 7.16
CA GLY A 160 7.54 9.72 8.24
C GLY A 160 7.89 9.13 9.61
N GLU A 161 9.04 9.50 10.19
CA GLU A 161 9.48 9.01 11.52
C GLU A 161 8.43 9.17 12.63
N PRO A 162 7.63 10.25 12.69
CA PRO A 162 6.58 10.38 13.71
C PRO A 162 5.52 9.26 13.67
N ALA A 163 5.30 8.63 12.52
CA ALA A 163 4.35 7.52 12.39
C ALA A 163 4.92 6.17 12.86
N HIS A 164 6.25 6.03 12.97
CA HIS A 164 6.89 4.75 13.27
C HIS A 164 6.43 4.10 14.58
N PRO A 165 6.30 4.81 15.71
CA PRO A 165 5.80 4.21 16.95
C PRO A 165 4.37 3.66 16.82
N HIS A 166 3.52 4.34 16.07
CA HIS A 166 2.13 3.91 15.84
C HIS A 166 2.08 2.66 14.95
N LEU A 167 2.83 2.66 13.85
CA LEU A 167 2.94 1.51 12.96
C LEU A 167 3.48 0.29 13.68
N ARG A 168 4.56 0.46 14.46
CA ARG A 168 5.14 -0.63 15.25
C ARG A 168 4.11 -1.21 16.23
N ARG A 169 3.38 -0.35 16.96
CA ARG A 169 2.30 -0.79 17.85
C ARG A 169 1.24 -1.63 17.11
N ILE A 170 0.82 -1.18 15.92
CA ILE A 170 -0.14 -1.92 15.10
C ILE A 170 0.43 -3.29 14.70
N PHE A 171 1.68 -3.35 14.26
CA PHE A 171 2.32 -4.64 13.93
C PHE A 171 2.38 -5.58 15.13
N GLU A 172 2.71 -5.08 16.31
CA GLU A 172 2.80 -5.86 17.54
C GLU A 172 1.43 -6.34 18.04
N SER A 173 0.41 -5.49 17.99
CA SER A 173 -0.90 -5.79 18.58
C SER A 173 -1.86 -6.50 17.62
N ASN A 174 -1.73 -6.30 16.31
CA ASN A 174 -2.71 -6.79 15.34
C ASN A 174 -2.24 -7.97 14.48
N LEU A 175 -1.01 -8.47 14.63
CA LEU A 175 -0.63 -9.73 13.99
C LEU A 175 -1.27 -10.92 14.71
N ALA A 176 -1.84 -11.82 13.92
CA ALA A 176 -2.25 -13.15 14.40
C ALA A 176 -1.01 -14.00 14.72
N PRO A 177 -1.13 -15.05 15.55
CA PRO A 177 -0.08 -16.03 15.72
C PRO A 177 0.39 -16.59 14.38
N GLY A 178 1.70 -16.48 14.12
CA GLY A 178 2.28 -16.87 12.84
C GLY A 178 2.09 -15.86 11.68
N GLY A 179 1.39 -14.75 11.92
CA GLY A 179 1.18 -13.71 10.93
C GLY A 179 2.46 -12.99 10.50
N ARG A 180 2.38 -12.23 9.44
CA ARG A 180 3.50 -11.48 8.83
C ARG A 180 3.10 -10.07 8.44
N VAL A 181 4.07 -9.17 8.52
CA VAL A 181 3.97 -7.84 7.89
C VAL A 181 4.70 -7.89 6.55
N LEU A 182 4.09 -7.39 5.49
CA LEU A 182 4.69 -7.29 4.18
C LEU A 182 4.68 -5.83 3.73
N LEU A 183 5.85 -5.24 3.65
CA LEU A 183 6.04 -3.83 3.32
C LEU A 183 6.78 -3.66 2.00
N SER A 184 6.48 -2.58 1.31
CA SER A 184 7.28 -2.12 0.18
C SER A 184 7.72 -0.68 0.38
N ASP A 185 8.98 -0.37 0.05
CA ASP A 185 9.59 0.94 0.26
C ASP A 185 10.67 1.21 -0.78
N PRO A 186 10.80 2.44 -1.31
CA PRO A 186 11.87 2.80 -2.24
C PRO A 186 13.25 3.00 -1.56
N PHE A 187 13.52 2.32 -0.46
CA PHE A 187 14.75 2.41 0.34
C PHE A 187 14.95 3.78 1.00
N ARG A 188 13.90 4.37 1.55
CA ARG A 188 14.01 5.63 2.27
C ARG A 188 14.85 5.44 3.54
N ALA A 189 15.73 6.39 3.85
CA ALA A 189 16.60 6.31 5.02
C ALA A 189 15.82 6.17 6.35
N ALA A 190 14.67 6.82 6.46
CA ALA A 190 13.81 6.69 7.64
C ALA A 190 13.26 5.26 7.80
N SER A 191 12.83 4.65 6.69
CA SER A 191 12.33 3.28 6.66
C SER A 191 13.39 2.28 7.08
N LEU A 192 14.59 2.39 6.50
CA LEU A 192 15.69 1.49 6.82
C LEU A 192 16.06 1.58 8.31
N ARG A 193 16.13 2.79 8.89
CA ARG A 193 16.39 2.95 10.34
C ARG A 193 15.32 2.31 11.22
N LEU A 194 14.05 2.31 10.81
CA LEU A 194 13.00 1.61 11.55
C LEU A 194 13.21 0.10 11.49
N LEU A 195 13.45 -0.43 10.29
CA LEU A 195 13.65 -1.87 10.08
C LEU A 195 14.87 -2.39 10.85
N GLU A 196 16.00 -1.66 10.81
CA GLU A 196 17.19 -1.99 11.60
C GLU A 196 16.90 -2.02 13.11
N ARG A 197 16.13 -1.07 13.64
CA ARG A 197 15.72 -1.09 15.05
C ARG A 197 14.83 -2.28 15.39
N MET A 198 13.86 -2.58 14.51
CA MET A 198 12.99 -3.75 14.71
C MET A 198 13.78 -5.06 14.68
N GLU A 199 14.76 -5.17 13.78
CA GLU A 199 15.63 -6.34 13.72
C GLU A 199 16.48 -6.48 15.00
N ALA A 200 17.04 -5.36 15.53
CA ALA A 200 17.74 -5.34 16.81
C ALA A 200 16.83 -5.73 17.99
N ASP A 201 15.53 -5.47 17.90
CA ASP A 201 14.53 -5.88 18.89
C ASP A 201 13.98 -7.32 18.67
N GLY A 202 14.63 -8.09 17.79
CA GLY A 202 14.36 -9.52 17.61
C GLY A 202 13.36 -9.85 16.51
N TRP A 203 12.86 -8.87 15.73
CA TRP A 203 12.07 -9.15 14.54
C TRP A 203 12.95 -9.82 13.47
N ARG A 204 12.43 -10.81 12.81
CA ARG A 204 13.08 -11.42 11.65
C ARG A 204 12.63 -10.70 10.39
N ILE A 205 13.58 -10.10 9.68
CA ILE A 205 13.30 -9.32 8.48
C ILE A 205 14.01 -9.97 7.29
N THR A 206 13.26 -10.27 6.25
CA THR A 206 13.80 -10.68 4.96
C THR A 206 13.51 -9.63 3.93
N MET A 207 14.41 -9.45 2.96
CA MET A 207 14.29 -8.43 1.94
C MET A 207 14.51 -9.02 0.56
N ALA A 208 13.61 -8.66 -0.37
CA ALA A 208 13.77 -8.86 -1.79
C ALA A 208 13.77 -7.51 -2.51
N LYS A 209 14.49 -7.42 -3.63
CA LYS A 209 14.55 -6.20 -4.44
C LYS A 209 13.74 -6.39 -5.71
N TRP A 210 12.83 -5.46 -5.94
CA TRP A 210 12.05 -5.35 -7.16
C TRP A 210 12.49 -4.14 -7.99
N SER A 211 12.22 -4.20 -9.30
CA SER A 211 12.38 -3.07 -10.21
C SER A 211 11.06 -2.84 -10.92
N VAL A 212 10.51 -1.64 -10.78
CA VAL A 212 9.28 -1.19 -11.44
C VAL A 212 9.63 -0.17 -12.51
N GLY A 213 9.01 -0.28 -13.69
CA GLY A 213 9.29 0.56 -14.85
C GLY A 213 10.29 -0.08 -15.82
N GLU A 214 10.51 0.60 -16.95
CA GLU A 214 11.38 0.17 -18.04
C GLU A 214 12.57 1.13 -18.20
N ASP A 215 13.71 0.62 -18.61
CA ASP A 215 14.93 1.38 -18.92
C ASP A 215 15.35 2.39 -17.85
N GLU A 216 15.58 3.64 -18.22
CA GLU A 216 16.03 4.73 -17.33
C GLU A 216 14.95 5.12 -16.29
N ALA A 217 13.68 4.81 -16.54
CA ALA A 217 12.58 5.04 -15.59
C ALA A 217 12.50 3.98 -14.50
N ARG A 218 13.39 2.97 -14.51
CA ARG A 218 13.35 1.85 -13.57
C ARG A 218 13.57 2.30 -12.13
N ARG A 219 12.61 1.96 -11.27
CA ARG A 219 12.64 2.28 -9.83
C ARG A 219 12.91 1.03 -9.02
N ALA A 220 13.90 1.10 -8.15
CA ALA A 220 14.15 0.04 -7.18
C ALA A 220 13.17 0.16 -6.01
N VAL A 221 12.57 -0.96 -5.65
CA VAL A 221 11.66 -1.09 -4.50
C VAL A 221 12.12 -2.28 -3.67
N GLY A 222 12.32 -2.07 -2.36
CA GLY A 222 12.51 -3.14 -1.39
C GLY A 222 11.15 -3.73 -1.01
N LEU A 223 11.07 -5.04 -0.98
CA LEU A 223 9.99 -5.79 -0.36
C LEU A 223 10.51 -6.40 0.93
N PHE A 224 9.91 -6.07 2.04
CA PHE A 224 10.33 -6.50 3.37
C PHE A 224 9.24 -7.35 3.99
N GLU A 225 9.56 -8.60 4.32
CA GLU A 225 8.68 -9.44 5.12
C GLU A 225 9.20 -9.48 6.55
N LEU A 226 8.34 -9.12 7.50
CA LEU A 226 8.67 -9.06 8.92
C LEU A 226 7.88 -10.14 9.67
N ALA A 227 8.59 -10.87 10.53
CA ALA A 227 8.01 -11.79 11.49
C ALA A 227 8.36 -11.34 12.90
N PRO A 228 7.38 -11.32 13.84
CA PRO A 228 7.67 -10.93 15.22
C PRO A 228 8.67 -11.89 15.89
N PRO A 229 9.29 -11.49 17.00
CA PRO A 229 10.11 -12.38 17.83
C PRO A 229 9.31 -13.63 18.24
N ALA A 230 9.99 -14.77 18.37
CA ALA A 230 9.35 -16.05 18.68
C ALA A 230 8.57 -16.03 20.02
N ASP A 231 9.01 -15.20 20.97
CA ASP A 231 8.43 -15.08 22.31
C ASP A 231 7.35 -13.98 22.42
N ALA A 232 7.05 -13.27 21.33
CA ALA A 232 6.13 -12.13 21.33
C ALA A 232 4.64 -12.53 21.18
N ASN A 233 4.32 -13.82 21.19
CA ASN A 233 2.96 -14.29 21.00
C ASN A 233 2.53 -15.22 22.13
N PRO A 234 1.87 -14.70 23.20
CA PRO A 234 1.20 -15.54 24.17
C PRO A 234 -0.06 -16.22 23.59
#